data_e92c88df8c559231f5ad08717de95575
#
_entry.id   e92c88df8c559231f5ad08717de95575
#
_cell.length_a   1.000
_cell.length_b   1.000
_cell.length_c   1.000
_cell.angle_alpha   90.00
_cell.angle_beta   90.00
_cell.angle_gamma   90.00
#
_symmetry.space_group_name_H-M   'P 1'
#
loop_
_entity.id
_entity.type
_entity.pdbx_description
1 polymer ?
#
loop_
_entity_poly.entity_id
_entity_poly.type
_entity_poly.pdbx_seq_one_letter_code
_entity_poly.pdbx_strand_id
1 'polypeptide(L)'
;MSVQTEREDTAAGHQRMPRPTEDWQKQVARRKRIQFAIWAIVVVVIVGGMWWPLLGFVVPIVMLAGIIGGFFRGRYVCGWLCPRGAFLERIVGRISPERPIPQWLRRPAFRWAVFAALMGFMALQIAQNPGDVNHWGQVFVRICIITTAIGVVLAIAVHPRTWCSFCPMGTMQSAVGGSRAPLMIAEGCVECRACERACPMNLKIVGQRNPTPLPPSPSTERGRAVVNAPDCLKCGECVVVCPKRVLGL
;
A
#
# COMPACT_ATOMS: atom_id res chain seq x y z
N MET A 1 -38.77 21.57 37.39
CA MET A 1 -37.54 22.16 36.86
C MET A 1 -36.55 21.02 36.48
N SER A 2 -36.85 20.19 35.50
CA SER A 2 -35.97 19.06 35.12
C SER A 2 -36.16 18.60 33.67
N VAL A 3 -36.58 19.48 32.75
CA VAL A 3 -36.80 19.15 31.32
C VAL A 3 -35.92 19.97 30.37
N GLN A 4 -35.12 20.91 30.88
CA GLN A 4 -34.27 21.79 30.07
C GLN A 4 -32.82 21.33 29.93
N THR A 5 -32.35 20.37 30.74
CA THR A 5 -30.96 19.86 30.68
C THR A 5 -30.74 18.77 29.63
N GLU A 6 -31.78 18.13 29.11
CA GLU A 6 -31.67 17.10 28.08
C GLU A 6 -31.67 17.62 26.62
N ARG A 7 -31.92 18.91 26.40
CA ARG A 7 -31.96 19.51 25.05
C ARG A 7 -30.66 20.15 24.59
N GLU A 8 -29.69 20.37 25.45
CA GLU A 8 -28.40 20.98 25.05
C GLU A 8 -27.35 19.96 24.61
N ASP A 9 -27.49 18.67 24.98
CA ASP A 9 -26.55 17.62 24.54
C ASP A 9 -26.81 17.09 23.12
N THR A 10 -27.90 17.49 22.48
CA THR A 10 -28.27 17.05 21.13
C THR A 10 -27.79 17.99 20.02
N ALA A 11 -27.20 19.14 20.32
CA ALA A 11 -26.81 20.13 19.32
C ALA A 11 -25.33 20.02 18.85
N ALA A 12 -24.50 19.22 19.50
CA ALA A 12 -23.14 18.94 19.08
C ALA A 12 -23.03 17.49 18.59
N GLY A 13 -23.79 17.15 17.56
CA GLY A 13 -23.67 15.88 16.83
C GLY A 13 -22.34 15.74 16.12
N HIS A 14 -21.23 15.77 16.86
CA HIS A 14 -19.95 15.25 16.41
C HIS A 14 -20.12 13.75 16.20
N GLN A 15 -20.49 13.34 15.00
CA GLN A 15 -20.48 11.95 14.60
C GLN A 15 -19.02 11.46 14.64
N ARG A 16 -18.59 11.09 15.85
CA ARG A 16 -17.33 10.37 16.02
C ARG A 16 -17.44 9.10 15.19
N MET A 17 -16.49 8.90 14.26
CA MET A 17 -16.36 7.59 13.64
C MET A 17 -16.35 6.52 14.73
N PRO A 18 -16.97 5.35 14.49
CA PRO A 18 -16.89 4.25 15.42
C PRO A 18 -15.44 4.09 15.83
N ARG A 19 -15.20 3.97 17.12
CA ARG A 19 -13.85 3.90 17.71
C ARG A 19 -13.00 2.99 16.85
N PRO A 20 -11.71 3.28 16.63
CA PRO A 20 -10.80 2.25 16.17
C PRO A 20 -10.84 1.17 17.24
N THR A 21 -11.75 0.28 17.01
CA THR A 21 -12.07 -0.82 17.88
C THR A 21 -10.78 -1.60 18.03
N GLU A 22 -10.66 -2.35 19.08
CA GLU A 22 -9.66 -3.42 19.21
C GLU A 22 -9.44 -4.17 17.90
N ASP A 23 -10.42 -4.19 17.00
CA ASP A 23 -10.37 -4.75 15.66
C ASP A 23 -9.32 -4.13 14.75
N TRP A 24 -9.14 -2.79 14.73
CA TRP A 24 -8.08 -2.18 13.91
C TRP A 24 -6.68 -2.49 14.44
N GLN A 25 -6.52 -2.50 15.76
CA GLN A 25 -5.27 -2.92 16.39
C GLN A 25 -4.99 -4.40 16.10
N LYS A 26 -6.00 -5.26 16.21
CA LYS A 26 -5.93 -6.68 15.85
C LYS A 26 -5.59 -6.85 14.36
N GLN A 27 -6.20 -6.07 13.47
CA GLN A 27 -5.91 -6.09 12.03
C GLN A 27 -4.47 -5.69 11.73
N VAL A 28 -3.98 -4.60 12.31
CA VAL A 28 -2.58 -4.16 12.16
C VAL A 28 -1.61 -5.21 12.70
N ALA A 29 -1.90 -5.80 13.86
CA ALA A 29 -1.10 -6.88 14.42
C ALA A 29 -1.12 -8.13 13.52
N ARG A 30 -2.28 -8.51 12.98
CA ARG A 30 -2.43 -9.60 12.01
C ARG A 30 -1.62 -9.34 10.74
N ARG A 31 -1.68 -8.12 10.18
CA ARG A 31 -0.85 -7.73 9.03
C ARG A 31 0.63 -7.95 9.32
N LYS A 32 1.11 -7.49 10.49
CA LYS A 32 2.50 -7.64 10.89
C LYS A 32 2.93 -9.10 10.97
N ARG A 33 2.08 -9.97 11.53
CA ARG A 33 2.33 -11.43 11.58
C ARG A 33 2.37 -12.05 10.19
N ILE A 34 1.39 -11.74 9.32
CA ILE A 34 1.37 -12.22 7.94
C ILE A 34 2.64 -11.80 7.20
N GLN A 35 3.00 -10.52 7.26
CA GLN A 35 4.23 -10.02 6.63
C GLN A 35 5.48 -10.72 7.17
N PHE A 36 5.52 -11.01 8.48
CA PHE A 36 6.65 -11.75 9.07
C PHE A 36 6.71 -13.22 8.61
N ALA A 37 5.58 -13.82 8.26
CA ALA A 37 5.55 -15.17 7.71
C ALA A 37 5.95 -15.22 6.23
N ILE A 38 5.49 -14.25 5.43
CA ILE A 38 5.63 -14.30 3.96
C ILE A 38 6.93 -13.69 3.42
N TRP A 39 7.69 -12.91 4.22
CA TRP A 39 8.93 -12.30 3.73
C TRP A 39 9.96 -13.33 3.25
N ALA A 40 9.98 -14.51 3.86
CA ALA A 40 10.90 -15.59 3.49
C ALA A 40 10.66 -16.10 2.07
N ILE A 41 9.43 -15.96 1.54
CA ILE A 41 9.09 -16.42 0.16
C ILE A 41 9.99 -15.75 -0.87
N VAL A 42 10.30 -14.45 -0.72
CA VAL A 42 11.18 -13.77 -1.67
C VAL A 42 12.60 -14.33 -1.63
N VAL A 43 13.09 -14.70 -0.44
CA VAL A 43 14.42 -15.31 -0.29
C VAL A 43 14.44 -16.72 -0.90
N VAL A 44 13.39 -17.52 -0.65
CA VAL A 44 13.24 -18.86 -1.24
C VAL A 44 13.17 -18.78 -2.76
N VAL A 45 12.43 -17.83 -3.33
CA VAL A 45 12.34 -17.63 -4.78
C VAL A 45 13.70 -17.21 -5.37
N ILE A 46 14.44 -16.33 -4.70
CA ILE A 46 15.75 -15.88 -5.18
C ILE A 46 16.78 -16.99 -5.07
N VAL A 47 16.93 -17.59 -3.89
CA VAL A 47 17.95 -18.61 -3.64
C VAL A 47 17.58 -19.93 -4.32
N GLY A 48 16.37 -20.43 -4.10
CA GLY A 48 15.90 -21.69 -4.68
C GLY A 48 15.73 -21.62 -6.20
N GLY A 49 15.34 -20.46 -6.74
CA GLY A 49 15.18 -20.24 -8.17
C GLY A 49 16.51 -20.31 -8.97
N MET A 50 17.64 -20.19 -8.29
CA MET A 50 18.96 -20.42 -8.92
C MET A 50 19.19 -21.89 -9.26
N TRP A 51 18.64 -22.82 -8.46
CA TRP A 51 18.72 -24.26 -8.71
C TRP A 51 17.48 -24.82 -9.42
N TRP A 52 16.29 -24.29 -9.05
CA TRP A 52 15.01 -24.72 -9.64
C TRP A 52 14.29 -23.54 -10.29
N PRO A 53 14.48 -23.33 -11.61
CA PRO A 53 13.88 -22.21 -12.34
C PRO A 53 12.36 -22.13 -12.21
N LEU A 54 11.68 -23.25 -12.03
CA LEU A 54 10.21 -23.31 -11.86
C LEU A 54 9.70 -22.51 -10.67
N LEU A 55 10.54 -22.29 -9.63
CA LEU A 55 10.17 -21.39 -8.52
C LEU A 55 9.94 -19.93 -8.98
N GLY A 56 10.50 -19.54 -10.13
CA GLY A 56 10.24 -18.24 -10.72
C GLY A 56 8.76 -17.99 -11.04
N PHE A 57 7.97 -19.03 -11.30
CA PHE A 57 6.53 -18.90 -11.56
C PHE A 57 5.70 -18.42 -10.35
N VAL A 58 6.25 -18.46 -9.16
CA VAL A 58 5.63 -17.81 -8.00
C VAL A 58 5.46 -16.29 -8.23
N VAL A 59 6.37 -15.66 -8.99
CA VAL A 59 6.31 -14.22 -9.27
C VAL A 59 5.06 -13.84 -10.07
N PRO A 60 4.79 -14.42 -11.26
CA PRO A 60 3.56 -14.11 -12.02
C PRO A 60 2.28 -14.53 -11.27
N ILE A 61 2.29 -15.59 -10.46
CA ILE A 61 1.14 -15.96 -9.63
C ILE A 61 0.83 -14.85 -8.61
N VAL A 62 1.83 -14.34 -7.91
CA VAL A 62 1.67 -13.23 -6.97
C VAL A 62 1.26 -11.94 -7.70
N MET A 63 1.74 -11.72 -8.92
CA MET A 63 1.33 -10.59 -9.76
C MET A 63 -0.14 -10.69 -10.15
N LEU A 64 -0.59 -11.85 -10.60
CA LEU A 64 -1.99 -12.08 -10.96
C LEU A 64 -2.92 -11.90 -9.75
N ALA A 65 -2.58 -12.50 -8.61
CA ALA A 65 -3.29 -12.29 -7.34
C ALA A 65 -3.33 -10.81 -6.95
N GLY A 66 -2.25 -10.07 -7.21
CA GLY A 66 -2.17 -8.64 -7.00
C GLY A 66 -3.12 -7.84 -7.90
N ILE A 67 -3.24 -8.18 -9.17
CA ILE A 67 -4.16 -7.53 -10.12
C ILE A 67 -5.61 -7.78 -9.70
N ILE A 68 -5.96 -9.04 -9.45
CA ILE A 68 -7.31 -9.45 -9.01
C ILE A 68 -7.67 -8.75 -7.69
N GLY A 69 -6.80 -8.80 -6.70
CA GLY A 69 -7.02 -8.12 -5.42
C GLY A 69 -7.07 -6.60 -5.55
N GLY A 70 -6.33 -6.03 -6.51
CA GLY A 70 -6.35 -4.61 -6.85
C GLY A 70 -7.71 -4.15 -7.36
N PHE A 71 -8.38 -5.00 -8.13
CA PHE A 71 -9.72 -4.71 -8.62
C PHE A 71 -10.75 -4.56 -7.50
N PHE A 72 -10.63 -5.29 -6.40
CA PHE A 72 -11.58 -5.23 -5.28
C PHE A 72 -11.24 -4.15 -4.24
N ARG A 73 -9.98 -4.05 -3.82
CA ARG A 73 -9.56 -3.21 -2.68
C ARG A 73 -8.33 -2.32 -2.95
N GLY A 74 -8.05 -2.02 -4.22
CA GLY A 74 -6.88 -1.21 -4.58
C GLY A 74 -5.56 -1.86 -4.15
N ARG A 75 -4.65 -1.12 -3.54
CA ARG A 75 -3.30 -1.61 -3.16
C ARG A 75 -3.26 -2.49 -1.90
N TYR A 76 -4.37 -3.11 -1.53
CA TYR A 76 -4.44 -3.99 -0.36
C TYR A 76 -3.43 -5.15 -0.43
N VAL A 77 -3.35 -5.84 -1.58
CA VAL A 77 -2.42 -6.96 -1.75
C VAL A 77 -0.95 -6.51 -1.62
N CYS A 78 -0.59 -5.34 -2.15
CA CYS A 78 0.74 -4.75 -1.94
C CYS A 78 1.05 -4.47 -0.47
N GLY A 79 0.04 -4.08 0.31
CA GLY A 79 0.17 -3.77 1.72
C GLY A 79 0.24 -5.00 2.63
N TRP A 80 -0.42 -6.10 2.26
CA TRP A 80 -0.64 -7.23 3.16
C TRP A 80 0.09 -8.49 2.71
N LEU A 81 0.07 -8.82 1.42
CA LEU A 81 0.46 -10.13 0.88
C LEU A 81 1.69 -10.09 -0.03
N CYS A 82 2.27 -8.93 -0.32
CA CYS A 82 3.46 -8.85 -1.16
C CYS A 82 4.70 -9.30 -0.39
N PRO A 83 5.34 -10.45 -0.75
CA PRO A 83 6.51 -10.97 -0.02
C PRO A 83 7.68 -9.99 -0.03
N ARG A 84 7.97 -9.36 -1.19
CA ARG A 84 9.03 -8.36 -1.31
C ARG A 84 8.76 -7.12 -0.48
N GLY A 85 7.51 -6.64 -0.49
CA GLY A 85 7.12 -5.51 0.35
C GLY A 85 7.27 -5.82 1.84
N ALA A 86 6.93 -7.05 2.25
CA ALA A 86 7.13 -7.54 3.61
C ALA A 86 8.62 -7.62 3.98
N PHE A 87 9.46 -8.16 3.09
CA PHE A 87 10.91 -8.23 3.27
C PHE A 87 11.53 -6.84 3.48
N LEU A 88 11.24 -5.90 2.57
CA LEU A 88 11.78 -4.54 2.67
C LEU A 88 11.29 -3.81 3.93
N GLU A 89 10.03 -3.97 4.34
CA GLU A 89 9.46 -3.29 5.50
C GLU A 89 9.92 -3.92 6.82
N ARG A 90 10.00 -5.26 6.92
CA ARG A 90 10.27 -5.96 8.19
C ARG A 90 11.74 -6.25 8.46
N ILE A 91 12.51 -6.50 7.42
CA ILE A 91 13.93 -6.83 7.54
C ILE A 91 14.78 -5.59 7.28
N VAL A 92 14.71 -5.04 6.06
CA VAL A 92 15.54 -3.90 5.65
C VAL A 92 15.11 -2.61 6.36
N GLY A 93 13.83 -2.45 6.67
CA GLY A 93 13.31 -1.28 7.37
C GLY A 93 13.94 -1.03 8.75
N ARG A 94 14.56 -2.04 9.38
CA ARG A 94 15.26 -1.87 10.67
C ARG A 94 16.52 -1.01 10.56
N ILE A 95 17.12 -0.94 9.37
CA ILE A 95 18.35 -0.18 9.09
C ILE A 95 18.11 1.02 8.18
N SER A 96 16.86 1.26 7.80
CA SER A 96 16.49 2.34 6.89
C SER A 96 16.40 3.68 7.64
N PRO A 97 16.88 4.79 7.04
CA PRO A 97 16.83 6.12 7.64
C PRO A 97 15.42 6.75 7.62
N GLU A 98 14.42 6.10 7.05
CA GLU A 98 13.01 6.56 6.95
C GLU A 98 12.86 8.00 6.42
N ARG A 99 13.69 8.40 5.46
CA ARG A 99 13.63 9.70 4.82
C ARG A 99 12.36 9.84 3.98
N PRO A 100 11.83 11.06 3.76
CA PRO A 100 10.65 11.26 2.94
C PRO A 100 10.90 10.82 1.50
N ILE A 101 9.98 10.03 0.95
CA ILE A 101 10.08 9.54 -0.42
C ILE A 101 9.94 10.71 -1.41
N PRO A 102 10.89 10.93 -2.34
CA PRO A 102 10.82 11.99 -3.33
C PRO A 102 9.54 11.93 -4.17
N GLN A 103 8.89 13.06 -4.34
CA GLN A 103 7.58 13.10 -5.03
C GLN A 103 7.67 12.79 -6.53
N TRP A 104 8.81 13.04 -7.17
CA TRP A 104 9.01 12.75 -8.59
C TRP A 104 8.92 11.25 -8.91
N LEU A 105 9.30 10.36 -7.94
CA LEU A 105 9.12 8.91 -8.07
C LEU A 105 7.65 8.48 -8.14
N ARG A 106 6.74 9.33 -7.68
CA ARG A 106 5.29 9.09 -7.71
C ARG A 106 4.60 9.69 -8.92
N ARG A 107 5.32 10.45 -9.76
CA ARG A 107 4.74 11.02 -10.98
C ARG A 107 4.25 9.89 -11.90
N PRO A 108 3.03 9.99 -12.44
CA PRO A 108 2.46 8.93 -13.28
C PRO A 108 3.35 8.62 -14.50
N ALA A 109 3.93 9.64 -15.14
CA ALA A 109 4.83 9.45 -16.27
C ALA A 109 6.03 8.54 -15.91
N PHE A 110 6.70 8.79 -14.77
CA PHE A 110 7.82 7.99 -14.30
C PHE A 110 7.38 6.54 -13.99
N ARG A 111 6.26 6.37 -13.31
CA ARG A 111 5.72 5.06 -12.93
C ARG A 111 5.39 4.20 -14.17
N TRP A 112 4.72 4.80 -15.17
CA TRP A 112 4.37 4.11 -16.40
C TRP A 112 5.59 3.84 -17.28
N ALA A 113 6.60 4.73 -17.30
CA ALA A 113 7.87 4.49 -17.98
C ALA A 113 8.61 3.29 -17.38
N VAL A 114 8.72 3.20 -16.05
CA VAL A 114 9.33 2.03 -15.36
C VAL A 114 8.51 0.78 -15.60
N PHE A 115 7.18 0.88 -15.60
CA PHE A 115 6.30 -0.24 -15.94
C PHE A 115 6.58 -0.76 -17.35
N ALA A 116 6.57 0.11 -18.35
CA ALA A 116 6.79 -0.23 -19.74
C ALA A 116 8.20 -0.82 -19.96
N ALA A 117 9.22 -0.20 -19.36
CA ALA A 117 10.60 -0.67 -19.47
C ALA A 117 10.76 -2.09 -18.88
N LEU A 118 10.19 -2.35 -17.68
CA LEU A 118 10.35 -3.63 -17.02
C LEU A 118 9.53 -4.73 -17.71
N MET A 119 8.30 -4.42 -18.13
CA MET A 119 7.44 -5.37 -18.85
C MET A 119 7.98 -5.63 -20.25
N GLY A 120 8.48 -4.61 -20.95
CA GLY A 120 9.13 -4.75 -22.26
C GLY A 120 10.40 -5.59 -22.16
N PHE A 121 11.26 -5.33 -21.19
CA PHE A 121 12.45 -6.14 -20.95
C PHE A 121 12.09 -7.61 -20.67
N MET A 122 11.10 -7.85 -19.84
CA MET A 122 10.61 -9.19 -19.55
C MET A 122 10.09 -9.89 -20.81
N ALA A 123 9.28 -9.22 -21.61
CA ALA A 123 8.74 -9.76 -22.85
C ALA A 123 9.83 -10.09 -23.86
N LEU A 124 10.83 -9.21 -24.02
CA LEU A 124 11.99 -9.45 -24.90
C LEU A 124 12.80 -10.66 -24.46
N GLN A 125 13.03 -10.83 -23.16
CA GLN A 125 13.76 -11.98 -22.64
C GLN A 125 12.99 -13.30 -22.86
N ILE A 126 11.69 -13.30 -22.65
CA ILE A 126 10.85 -14.48 -22.92
C ILE A 126 10.81 -14.82 -24.41
N ALA A 127 10.77 -13.80 -25.28
CA ALA A 127 10.72 -13.97 -26.73
C ALA A 127 12.00 -14.61 -27.31
N GLN A 128 13.12 -14.58 -26.61
CA GLN A 128 14.37 -15.24 -27.07
C GLN A 128 14.26 -16.77 -27.13
N ASN A 129 13.51 -17.38 -26.21
CA ASN A 129 13.27 -18.82 -26.17
C ASN A 129 11.82 -19.11 -25.73
N PRO A 130 10.84 -18.96 -26.63
CA PRO A 130 9.43 -19.06 -26.27
C PRO A 130 8.97 -20.48 -25.93
N GLY A 131 9.70 -21.51 -26.36
CA GLY A 131 9.37 -22.92 -26.12
C GLY A 131 9.93 -23.50 -24.81
N ASP A 132 10.84 -22.82 -24.15
CA ASP A 132 11.49 -23.36 -22.94
C ASP A 132 10.93 -22.75 -21.66
N VAL A 133 10.14 -23.55 -20.93
CA VAL A 133 9.52 -23.17 -19.65
C VAL A 133 10.59 -22.88 -18.58
N ASN A 134 11.72 -23.58 -18.57
CA ASN A 134 12.81 -23.32 -17.64
C ASN A 134 13.44 -21.95 -17.87
N HIS A 135 13.59 -21.54 -19.15
CA HIS A 135 14.06 -20.21 -19.50
C HIS A 135 13.12 -19.12 -18.95
N TRP A 136 11.82 -19.28 -19.07
CA TRP A 136 10.84 -18.34 -18.51
C TRP A 136 10.99 -18.21 -16.99
N GLY A 137 11.12 -19.36 -16.29
CA GLY A 137 11.35 -19.36 -14.85
C GLY A 137 12.61 -18.59 -14.47
N GLN A 138 13.71 -18.79 -15.20
CA GLN A 138 14.97 -18.04 -14.99
C GLN A 138 14.81 -16.55 -15.23
N VAL A 139 14.05 -16.13 -16.26
CA VAL A 139 13.76 -14.69 -16.51
C VAL A 139 13.04 -14.07 -15.31
N PHE A 140 12.02 -14.73 -14.76
CA PHE A 140 11.31 -14.24 -13.58
C PHE A 140 12.22 -14.15 -12.36
N VAL A 141 13.06 -15.14 -12.12
CA VAL A 141 14.04 -15.13 -11.01
C VAL A 141 15.03 -13.98 -11.15
N ARG A 142 15.63 -13.81 -12.35
CA ARG A 142 16.58 -12.71 -12.62
C ARG A 142 15.95 -11.33 -12.39
N ILE A 143 14.75 -11.10 -12.91
CA ILE A 143 14.02 -9.84 -12.69
C ILE A 143 13.72 -9.67 -11.21
N CYS A 144 13.34 -10.72 -10.50
CA CYS A 144 13.09 -10.67 -9.05
C CYS A 144 14.36 -10.29 -8.29
N ILE A 145 15.52 -10.86 -8.64
CA ILE A 145 16.82 -10.53 -8.03
C ILE A 145 17.16 -9.06 -8.26
N ILE A 146 17.16 -8.60 -9.52
CA ILE A 146 17.53 -7.23 -9.88
C ILE A 146 16.61 -6.22 -9.18
N THR A 147 15.31 -6.41 -9.28
CA THR A 147 14.34 -5.48 -8.71
C THR A 147 14.32 -5.52 -7.17
N THR A 148 14.68 -6.64 -6.55
CA THR A 148 14.82 -6.72 -5.09
C THR A 148 16.11 -6.06 -4.64
N ALA A 149 17.22 -6.25 -5.36
CA ALA A 149 18.50 -5.58 -5.08
C ALA A 149 18.34 -4.05 -5.15
N ILE A 150 17.72 -3.53 -6.23
CA ILE A 150 17.40 -2.10 -6.34
C ILE A 150 16.50 -1.66 -5.17
N GLY A 151 15.49 -2.45 -4.82
CA GLY A 151 14.60 -2.19 -3.69
C GLY A 151 15.34 -2.09 -2.35
N VAL A 152 16.32 -2.97 -2.11
CA VAL A 152 17.18 -2.95 -0.90
C VAL A 152 18.03 -1.68 -0.86
N VAL A 153 18.71 -1.35 -1.96
CA VAL A 153 19.53 -0.12 -2.05
C VAL A 153 18.67 1.13 -1.76
N LEU A 154 17.50 1.23 -2.38
CA LEU A 154 16.59 2.34 -2.15
C LEU A 154 16.01 2.36 -0.72
N ALA A 155 15.80 1.20 -0.13
CA ALA A 155 15.34 1.09 1.25
C ALA A 155 16.39 1.58 2.23
N ILE A 156 17.66 1.24 2.03
CA ILE A 156 18.79 1.68 2.87
C ILE A 156 19.09 3.17 2.65
N ALA A 157 18.97 3.66 1.40
CA ALA A 157 19.29 5.04 1.08
C ALA A 157 18.20 6.04 1.49
N VAL A 158 16.92 5.66 1.37
CA VAL A 158 15.79 6.58 1.51
C VAL A 158 14.72 6.05 2.46
N HIS A 159 13.96 5.02 2.04
CA HIS A 159 12.81 4.52 2.81
C HIS A 159 12.44 3.09 2.38
N PRO A 160 12.00 2.21 3.30
CA PRO A 160 11.69 0.80 3.00
C PRO A 160 10.67 0.61 1.87
N ARG A 161 9.78 1.55 1.70
CA ARG A 161 8.72 1.50 0.68
C ARG A 161 8.98 2.37 -0.55
N THR A 162 10.21 2.89 -0.74
CA THR A 162 10.56 3.71 -1.92
C THR A 162 10.30 2.95 -3.22
N TRP A 163 10.78 1.71 -3.33
CA TRP A 163 10.50 0.86 -4.49
C TRP A 163 9.01 0.70 -4.76
N CYS A 164 8.19 0.55 -3.71
CA CYS A 164 6.75 0.35 -3.84
C CYS A 164 6.01 1.56 -4.46
N SER A 165 6.63 2.74 -4.47
CA SER A 165 6.04 3.96 -5.03
C SER A 165 5.93 3.91 -6.55
N PHE A 166 6.85 3.23 -7.24
CA PHE A 166 6.89 3.12 -8.70
C PHE A 166 6.99 1.68 -9.22
N CYS A 167 6.87 0.69 -8.34
CA CYS A 167 6.83 -0.72 -8.71
C CYS A 167 5.71 -0.98 -9.74
N PRO A 168 5.96 -1.74 -10.84
CA PRO A 168 4.97 -2.06 -11.85
C PRO A 168 3.66 -2.57 -11.28
N MET A 169 3.74 -3.51 -10.33
CA MET A 169 2.59 -4.09 -9.66
C MET A 169 1.79 -3.05 -8.85
N GLY A 170 2.50 -2.17 -8.13
CA GLY A 170 1.89 -1.07 -7.40
C GLY A 170 1.22 -0.05 -8.32
N THR A 171 1.82 0.21 -9.47
CA THR A 171 1.25 1.11 -10.49
C THR A 171 -0.05 0.55 -11.05
N MET A 172 -0.08 -0.72 -11.43
CA MET A 172 -1.30 -1.40 -11.90
C MET A 172 -2.41 -1.38 -10.84
N GLN A 173 -2.11 -1.76 -9.60
CA GLN A 173 -3.10 -1.75 -8.52
C GLN A 173 -3.64 -0.34 -8.22
N SER A 174 -2.79 0.71 -8.31
CA SER A 174 -3.25 2.09 -8.17
C SER A 174 -4.16 2.51 -9.31
N ALA A 175 -3.85 2.10 -10.55
CA ALA A 175 -4.64 2.45 -11.73
C ALA A 175 -6.00 1.75 -11.72
N VAL A 176 -6.04 0.46 -11.36
CA VAL A 176 -7.26 -0.37 -11.42
C VAL A 176 -8.19 -0.11 -10.23
N GLY A 177 -7.65 0.11 -9.04
CA GLY A 177 -8.46 0.16 -7.81
C GLY A 177 -8.08 1.22 -6.81
N GLY A 178 -7.26 2.21 -7.18
CA GLY A 178 -6.75 3.24 -6.25
C GLY A 178 -7.83 4.08 -5.58
N SER A 179 -8.96 4.30 -6.25
CA SER A 179 -10.10 5.06 -5.72
C SER A 179 -11.05 4.20 -4.86
N ARG A 180 -10.89 2.88 -4.84
CA ARG A 180 -11.76 1.99 -4.06
C ARG A 180 -11.37 1.98 -2.59
N ALA A 181 -12.36 1.94 -1.71
CA ALA A 181 -12.21 2.04 -0.26
C ALA A 181 -11.31 3.24 0.12
N PRO A 182 -11.73 4.47 -0.14
CA PRO A 182 -10.93 5.66 0.13
C PRO A 182 -10.71 5.83 1.64
N LEU A 183 -9.61 6.48 2.01
CA LEU A 183 -9.39 6.92 3.38
C LEU A 183 -10.29 8.14 3.63
N MET A 184 -11.04 8.11 4.72
CA MET A 184 -11.94 9.20 5.11
C MET A 184 -11.43 9.90 6.36
N ILE A 185 -11.61 11.22 6.40
CA ILE A 185 -11.34 12.06 7.57
C ILE A 185 -12.66 12.70 8.01
N ALA A 186 -13.10 12.43 9.24
CA ALA A 186 -14.24 13.13 9.84
C ALA A 186 -13.84 14.52 10.32
N GLU A 187 -14.84 15.35 10.62
CA GLU A 187 -14.64 16.66 11.25
C GLU A 187 -13.92 16.51 12.61
N GLY A 188 -13.22 17.58 13.03
CA GLY A 188 -12.43 17.57 14.27
C GLY A 188 -10.99 17.11 14.13
N CYS A 189 -10.46 16.98 12.90
CA CYS A 189 -9.05 16.76 12.66
C CYS A 189 -8.23 18.00 13.07
N VAL A 190 -7.30 17.83 14.01
CA VAL A 190 -6.41 18.88 14.52
C VAL A 190 -5.09 18.99 13.76
N GLU A 191 -4.97 18.36 12.62
CA GLU A 191 -3.80 18.42 11.70
C GLU A 191 -2.44 18.06 12.35
N CYS A 192 -2.45 17.23 13.39
CA CYS A 192 -1.22 16.83 14.11
C CYS A 192 -0.24 16.00 13.30
N ARG A 193 -0.60 15.56 12.08
CA ARG A 193 0.18 14.74 11.14
C ARG A 193 0.72 13.42 11.71
N ALA A 194 0.20 12.94 12.83
CA ALA A 194 0.57 11.63 13.37
C ALA A 194 0.30 10.49 12.37
N CYS A 195 -0.81 10.57 11.62
CA CYS A 195 -1.19 9.65 10.57
C CYS A 195 -0.20 9.61 9.40
N GLU A 196 0.41 10.75 9.03
CA GLU A 196 1.40 10.85 7.97
C GLU A 196 2.74 10.22 8.39
N ARG A 197 3.15 10.44 9.66
CA ARG A 197 4.36 9.82 10.23
C ARG A 197 4.25 8.30 10.36
N ALA A 198 3.06 7.81 10.70
CA ALA A 198 2.82 6.37 10.80
C ALA A 198 2.56 5.69 9.46
N CYS A 199 2.45 6.45 8.37
CA CYS A 199 2.13 5.90 7.05
C CYS A 199 3.34 5.22 6.42
N PRO A 200 3.32 3.89 6.18
CA PRO A 200 4.44 3.17 5.56
C PRO A 200 4.78 3.67 4.15
N MET A 201 3.84 4.35 3.48
CA MET A 201 4.05 4.95 2.16
C MET A 201 4.43 6.42 2.24
N ASN A 202 4.54 7.00 3.43
CA ASN A 202 4.84 8.43 3.61
C ASN A 202 3.90 9.33 2.78
N LEU A 203 2.58 9.08 2.87
CA LEU A 203 1.56 9.86 2.17
C LEU A 203 1.23 11.13 2.95
N LYS A 204 1.06 12.24 2.23
CA LYS A 204 0.52 13.48 2.79
C LYS A 204 -0.99 13.34 2.90
N ILE A 205 -1.49 12.94 4.06
CA ILE A 205 -2.91 12.65 4.29
C ILE A 205 -3.69 13.95 4.55
N VAL A 206 -3.15 14.83 5.38
CA VAL A 206 -3.80 16.08 5.78
C VAL A 206 -3.86 17.07 4.62
N GLY A 207 -2.78 17.17 3.84
CA GLY A 207 -2.69 18.08 2.69
C GLY A 207 -3.47 17.64 1.43
N GLN A 208 -3.99 16.41 1.41
CA GLN A 208 -4.80 15.87 0.29
C GLN A 208 -6.29 15.82 0.62
N ARG A 209 -6.70 16.56 1.63
CA ARG A 209 -8.10 16.76 1.97
C ARG A 209 -8.77 17.46 0.78
N ASN A 210 -9.57 16.72 0.03
CA ASN A 210 -10.38 17.31 -1.04
C ASN A 210 -11.69 17.78 -0.41
N PRO A 211 -11.95 19.10 -0.34
CA PRO A 211 -13.24 19.61 0.14
C PRO A 211 -14.37 19.39 -0.87
N THR A 212 -14.06 18.77 -2.02
CA THR A 212 -15.06 18.52 -3.06
C THR A 212 -16.08 17.51 -2.54
N PRO A 213 -17.34 17.89 -2.40
CA PRO A 213 -18.38 16.92 -2.11
C PRO A 213 -18.43 15.94 -3.28
N LEU A 214 -18.16 14.66 -3.03
CA LEU A 214 -18.66 13.62 -3.93
C LEU A 214 -20.17 13.84 -4.07
N PRO A 215 -20.76 13.63 -5.25
CA PRO A 215 -22.20 13.69 -5.42
C PRO A 215 -22.83 12.85 -4.28
N PRO A 216 -23.86 13.35 -3.62
CA PRO A 216 -24.44 12.72 -2.45
C PRO A 216 -24.91 11.31 -2.82
N SER A 217 -24.08 10.33 -2.52
CA SER A 217 -24.57 8.96 -2.37
C SER A 217 -25.47 8.99 -1.15
N PRO A 218 -26.66 8.38 -1.15
CA PRO A 218 -27.60 8.45 -0.04
C PRO A 218 -27.08 7.94 1.30
N SER A 219 -25.87 7.37 1.32
CA SER A 219 -25.15 6.89 2.51
C SER A 219 -23.95 7.77 2.91
N THR A 220 -23.68 8.89 2.22
CA THR A 220 -22.53 9.75 2.56
C THR A 220 -22.96 10.73 3.61
N GLU A 221 -22.74 10.39 4.85
CA GLU A 221 -22.92 11.24 6.02
C GLU A 221 -22.16 12.57 5.82
N ARG A 222 -22.87 13.67 6.00
CA ARG A 222 -22.35 15.04 5.91
C ARG A 222 -21.13 15.19 6.82
N GLY A 223 -20.09 15.89 6.36
CA GLY A 223 -18.93 16.25 7.18
C GLY A 223 -17.70 15.34 7.08
N ARG A 224 -17.65 14.42 6.11
CA ARG A 224 -16.44 13.58 5.88
C ARG A 224 -15.67 14.02 4.63
N ALA A 225 -14.39 14.30 4.79
CA ALA A 225 -13.49 14.58 3.68
C ALA A 225 -12.86 13.29 3.19
N VAL A 226 -12.90 13.06 1.87
CA VAL A 226 -12.23 11.93 1.22
C VAL A 226 -10.79 12.31 0.90
N VAL A 227 -9.84 11.45 1.27
CA VAL A 227 -8.44 11.61 0.92
C VAL A 227 -8.17 10.89 -0.39
N ASN A 228 -7.80 11.65 -1.42
CA ASN A 228 -7.40 11.08 -2.70
C ASN A 228 -5.98 10.50 -2.60
N ALA A 229 -5.88 9.28 -2.12
CA ALA A 229 -4.61 8.58 -1.92
C ALA A 229 -4.62 7.23 -2.67
N PRO A 230 -4.45 7.22 -4.01
CA PRO A 230 -4.44 5.99 -4.80
C PRO A 230 -3.32 5.03 -4.38
N ASP A 231 -2.28 5.55 -3.74
CA ASP A 231 -1.15 4.77 -3.22
C ASP A 231 -1.36 4.22 -1.81
N CYS A 232 -2.55 4.40 -1.22
CA CYS A 232 -2.87 3.87 0.11
C CYS A 232 -2.88 2.34 0.12
N LEU A 233 -2.08 1.74 1.02
CA LEU A 233 -1.97 0.29 1.21
C LEU A 233 -3.14 -0.32 1.99
N LYS A 234 -4.09 0.48 2.45
CA LYS A 234 -5.22 0.04 3.29
C LYS A 234 -4.76 -0.73 4.55
N CYS A 235 -3.66 -0.30 5.14
CA CYS A 235 -3.02 -1.00 6.25
C CYS A 235 -3.59 -0.68 7.64
N GLY A 236 -4.31 0.45 7.79
CA GLY A 236 -4.92 0.87 9.06
C GLY A 236 -3.98 1.52 10.08
N GLU A 237 -2.66 1.61 9.82
CA GLU A 237 -1.70 2.22 10.77
C GLU A 237 -2.10 3.66 11.15
N CYS A 238 -2.53 4.46 10.16
CA CYS A 238 -2.97 5.84 10.38
C CYS A 238 -4.23 5.93 11.26
N VAL A 239 -5.13 4.95 11.16
CA VAL A 239 -6.37 4.89 11.96
C VAL A 239 -6.03 4.63 13.43
N VAL A 240 -5.10 3.69 13.68
CA VAL A 240 -4.70 3.29 15.04
C VAL A 240 -3.99 4.42 15.78
N VAL A 241 -3.14 5.19 15.11
CA VAL A 241 -2.35 6.27 15.74
C VAL A 241 -3.09 7.59 15.87
N CYS A 242 -4.29 7.72 15.30
CA CYS A 242 -5.03 8.96 15.34
C CYS A 242 -5.57 9.28 16.75
N PRO A 243 -5.09 10.35 17.45
CA PRO A 243 -5.51 10.65 18.81
C PRO A 243 -6.97 11.07 18.88
N LYS A 244 -7.48 11.74 17.83
CA LYS A 244 -8.88 12.20 17.76
C LYS A 244 -9.82 11.15 17.17
N ARG A 245 -9.29 10.02 16.65
CA ARG A 245 -10.07 8.91 16.09
C ARG A 245 -11.02 9.33 14.96
N VAL A 246 -10.57 10.27 14.12
CA VAL A 246 -11.37 10.83 13.01
C VAL A 246 -11.04 10.19 11.66
N LEU A 247 -10.17 9.17 11.63
CA LEU A 247 -9.77 8.46 10.41
C LEU A 247 -10.51 7.12 10.29
N GLY A 248 -10.96 6.80 9.06
CA GLY A 248 -11.60 5.53 8.71
C GLY A 248 -11.21 5.08 7.29
N LEU A 249 -11.28 3.74 7.06
CA LEU A 249 -11.03 3.08 5.78
C LEU A 249 -12.26 2.28 5.36
#